data_8f23964a55d66f39bee5c0800e75182d
#
_entry.id   8f23964a55d66f39bee5c0800e75182d
#
_cell.length_a   1.000
_cell.length_b   1.000
_cell.length_c   1.000
_cell.angle_alpha   90.00
_cell.angle_beta   90.00
_cell.angle_gamma   90.00
#
_symmetry.space_group_name_H-M   'P 1'
#
loop_
_entity.id
_entity.type
_entity.pdbx_description
1 polymer ?
#
loop_
_entity_poly.entity_id
_entity_poly.type
_entity_poly.pdbx_seq_one_letter_code
_entity_poly.pdbx_strand_id
1 'polypeptide(L)'
;LGDVYKRQLLFTALIAVGAFIKIPIPVVPFTLQYLFTMLAGLLLGSRLGTVSVLSYMLLGLAGLPIFSEGGGLWYVFKPSFGYIIGFAVGTFVTGWIAEHMEKKTIARYLLANLAGLFCVYAVGMIYYYIICNFVINTPIAAGPLFLYCFVLAVPGDIALSILGAVVAKRVRPVLAYEAVRVRS
;
A
#
# COMPACT_ATOMS: atom_id res chain seq x y z
N LEU A 1 5.59 -7.61 23.16
CA LEU A 1 5.86 -8.33 21.90
C LEU A 1 4.59 -8.85 21.25
N GLY A 2 3.67 -9.52 22.00
CA GLY A 2 2.43 -10.10 21.46
C GLY A 2 1.51 -9.09 20.76
N ASP A 3 1.36 -7.88 21.30
CA ASP A 3 0.48 -6.85 20.72
C ASP A 3 1.03 -6.25 19.42
N VAL A 4 2.35 -6.17 19.28
CA VAL A 4 3.01 -5.74 18.05
C VAL A 4 2.72 -6.72 16.90
N TYR A 5 2.87 -8.02 17.17
CA TYR A 5 2.57 -9.06 16.17
C TYR A 5 1.08 -9.12 15.82
N LYS A 6 0.19 -8.96 16.80
CA LYS A 6 -1.26 -8.90 16.55
C LYS A 6 -1.64 -7.74 15.61
N ARG A 7 -1.08 -6.56 15.84
CA ARG A 7 -1.29 -5.39 14.98
C ARG A 7 -0.73 -5.61 13.58
N GLN A 8 0.45 -6.20 13.47
CA GLN A 8 1.06 -6.54 12.19
C GLN A 8 0.20 -7.54 11.40
N LEU A 9 -0.26 -8.62 12.04
CA LEU A 9 -1.14 -9.61 11.42
C LEU A 9 -2.49 -9.01 11.01
N LEU A 10 -3.05 -8.12 11.84
CA LEU A 10 -4.28 -7.41 11.50
C LEU A 10 -4.12 -6.60 10.21
N PHE A 11 -3.03 -5.84 10.08
CA PHE A 11 -2.80 -5.06 8.87
C PHE A 11 -2.50 -5.93 7.66
N THR A 12 -1.78 -7.03 7.81
CA THR A 12 -1.60 -8.03 6.74
C THR A 12 -2.95 -8.54 6.24
N ALA A 13 -3.88 -8.87 7.15
CA ALA A 13 -5.25 -9.30 6.81
C ALA A 13 -6.07 -8.17 6.16
N LEU A 14 -5.99 -6.95 6.67
CA LEU A 14 -6.69 -5.78 6.08
C LEU A 14 -6.19 -5.46 4.67
N ILE A 15 -4.90 -5.60 4.41
CA ILE A 15 -4.33 -5.44 3.07
C ILE A 15 -4.91 -6.49 2.12
N ALA A 16 -5.01 -7.75 2.56
CA ALA A 16 -5.63 -8.82 1.78
C ALA A 16 -7.12 -8.53 1.50
N VAL A 17 -7.89 -8.12 2.50
CA VAL A 17 -9.30 -7.72 2.33
C VAL A 17 -9.42 -6.55 1.37
N GLY A 18 -8.57 -5.53 1.51
CA GLY A 18 -8.56 -4.37 0.64
C GLY A 18 -8.31 -4.70 -0.83
N ALA A 19 -7.55 -5.75 -1.12
CA ALA A 19 -7.30 -6.21 -2.47
C ALA A 19 -8.57 -6.76 -3.17
N PHE A 20 -9.53 -7.26 -2.40
CA PHE A 20 -10.81 -7.77 -2.92
C PHE A 20 -11.89 -6.69 -3.08
N ILE A 21 -11.75 -5.56 -2.42
CA ILE A 21 -12.64 -4.39 -2.60
C ILE A 21 -12.07 -3.57 -3.74
N LYS A 22 -12.56 -3.83 -4.95
CA LYS A 22 -12.04 -3.23 -6.18
C LYS A 22 -13.13 -2.64 -7.07
N ILE A 23 -12.77 -1.54 -7.73
CA ILE A 23 -13.52 -0.97 -8.84
C ILE A 23 -12.76 -1.35 -10.12
N PRO A 24 -13.39 -2.04 -11.09
CA PRO A 24 -12.72 -2.42 -12.31
C PRO A 24 -12.41 -1.18 -13.16
N ILE A 25 -11.12 -0.88 -13.31
CA ILE A 25 -10.60 0.09 -14.26
C ILE A 25 -9.79 -0.70 -15.29
N PRO A 26 -9.83 -0.35 -16.58
CA PRO A 26 -8.97 -1.00 -17.57
C PRO A 26 -7.51 -0.96 -17.15
N VAL A 27 -6.78 -2.03 -17.44
CA VAL A 27 -5.34 -2.22 -17.20
C VAL A 27 -4.99 -2.55 -15.74
N VAL A 28 -5.34 -1.73 -14.76
CA VAL A 28 -5.11 -2.01 -13.32
C VAL A 28 -6.37 -1.66 -12.52
N PRO A 29 -6.96 -2.62 -11.81
CA PRO A 29 -8.13 -2.33 -10.99
C PRO A 29 -7.79 -1.41 -9.82
N PHE A 30 -8.63 -0.42 -9.56
CA PHE A 30 -8.55 0.41 -8.36
C PHE A 30 -9.04 -0.39 -7.15
N THR A 31 -8.23 -0.47 -6.10
CA THR A 31 -8.54 -1.23 -4.88
C THR A 31 -8.41 -0.37 -3.64
N LEU A 32 -9.03 -0.82 -2.53
CA LEU A 32 -8.79 -0.21 -1.21
C LEU A 32 -7.47 -0.65 -0.57
N GLN A 33 -6.67 -1.46 -1.24
CA GLN A 33 -5.40 -1.95 -0.72
C GLN A 33 -4.44 -0.82 -0.34
N TYR A 34 -4.38 0.23 -1.15
CA TYR A 34 -3.56 1.40 -0.86
C TYR A 34 -3.93 2.06 0.48
N LEU A 35 -5.22 2.17 0.81
CA LEU A 35 -5.65 2.72 2.10
C LEU A 35 -5.03 1.96 3.28
N PHE A 36 -5.07 0.65 3.25
CA PHE A 36 -4.56 -0.18 4.35
C PHE A 36 -3.04 -0.24 4.41
N THR A 37 -2.35 -0.21 3.27
CA THR A 37 -0.88 -0.13 3.23
C THR A 37 -0.37 1.20 3.78
N MET A 38 -1.01 2.29 3.40
CA MET A 38 -0.74 3.63 3.91
C MET A 38 -0.99 3.72 5.43
N LEU A 39 -2.13 3.23 5.90
CA LEU A 39 -2.45 3.19 7.33
C LEU A 39 -1.46 2.32 8.11
N ALA A 40 -1.00 1.21 7.54
CA ALA A 40 0.06 0.41 8.14
C ALA A 40 1.34 1.25 8.37
N GLY A 41 1.77 2.01 7.38
CA GLY A 41 2.90 2.93 7.50
C GLY A 41 2.67 4.01 8.57
N LEU A 42 1.50 4.66 8.58
CA LEU A 42 1.18 5.74 9.52
C LEU A 42 1.01 5.25 10.96
N LEU A 43 0.43 4.08 11.18
CA LEU A 43 0.05 3.60 12.52
C LEU A 43 1.10 2.66 13.14
N LEU A 44 1.71 1.79 12.34
CA LEU A 44 2.75 0.86 12.81
C LEU A 44 4.17 1.40 12.62
N GLY A 45 4.35 2.43 11.80
CA GLY A 45 5.64 2.98 11.43
C GLY A 45 6.27 2.30 10.21
N SER A 46 7.44 2.81 9.81
CA SER A 46 8.11 2.39 8.58
C SER A 46 8.45 0.90 8.56
N ARG A 47 9.05 0.38 9.61
CA ARG A 47 9.51 -1.02 9.66
C ARG A 47 8.36 -2.01 9.76
N LEU A 48 7.50 -1.89 10.77
CA LEU A 48 6.42 -2.85 11.00
C LEU A 48 5.34 -2.77 9.92
N GLY A 49 5.02 -1.57 9.44
CA GLY A 49 4.10 -1.39 8.32
C GLY A 49 4.61 -2.09 7.06
N THR A 50 5.88 -1.91 6.73
CA THR A 50 6.50 -2.59 5.56
C THR A 50 6.53 -4.11 5.74
N VAL A 51 6.86 -4.61 6.94
CA VAL A 51 6.82 -6.05 7.22
C VAL A 51 5.41 -6.60 7.04
N SER A 52 4.36 -5.86 7.39
CA SER A 52 2.97 -6.28 7.13
C SER A 52 2.68 -6.44 5.62
N VAL A 53 3.15 -5.51 4.80
CA VAL A 53 3.02 -5.59 3.33
C VAL A 53 3.84 -6.74 2.75
N LEU A 54 5.08 -6.91 3.20
CA LEU A 54 5.95 -8.02 2.78
C LEU A 54 5.37 -9.37 3.18
N SER A 55 4.78 -9.48 4.38
CA SER A 55 4.10 -10.71 4.82
C SER A 55 2.91 -11.03 3.90
N TYR A 56 2.10 -10.04 3.56
CA TYR A 56 1.02 -10.20 2.57
C TYR A 56 1.57 -10.68 1.22
N MET A 57 2.63 -10.05 0.71
CA MET A 57 3.25 -10.42 -0.56
C MET A 57 3.79 -11.86 -0.54
N LEU A 58 4.50 -12.24 0.52
CA LEU A 58 5.06 -13.59 0.65
C LEU A 58 3.97 -14.66 0.75
N LEU A 59 2.92 -14.42 1.52
CA LEU A 59 1.79 -15.34 1.62
C LEU A 59 1.08 -15.52 0.27
N GLY A 60 0.88 -14.44 -0.47
CA GLY A 60 0.30 -14.50 -1.81
C GLY A 60 1.17 -15.25 -2.80
N LEU A 61 2.50 -15.04 -2.78
CA LEU A 61 3.45 -15.78 -3.61
C LEU A 61 3.57 -17.27 -3.22
N ALA A 62 3.39 -17.60 -1.95
CA ALA A 62 3.35 -18.97 -1.46
C ALA A 62 2.12 -19.76 -1.94
N GLY A 63 1.17 -19.11 -2.60
CA GLY A 63 0.02 -19.75 -3.21
C GLY A 63 -1.33 -19.40 -2.60
N LEU A 64 -1.38 -18.61 -1.52
CA LEU A 64 -2.66 -18.15 -1.00
C LEU A 64 -3.32 -17.18 -2.00
N PRO A 65 -4.61 -17.37 -2.35
CA PRO A 65 -5.31 -16.54 -3.32
C PRO A 65 -5.75 -15.20 -2.71
N ILE A 66 -4.80 -14.42 -2.20
CA ILE A 66 -5.03 -13.15 -1.50
C ILE A 66 -4.65 -11.92 -2.31
N PHE A 67 -4.08 -12.07 -3.49
CA PHE A 67 -3.94 -10.98 -4.45
C PHE A 67 -5.26 -10.70 -5.16
N SER A 68 -5.40 -9.53 -5.76
CA SER A 68 -6.65 -9.12 -6.42
C SER A 68 -7.13 -10.06 -7.54
N GLU A 69 -6.25 -10.88 -8.09
CA GLU A 69 -6.51 -11.82 -9.18
C GLU A 69 -5.91 -13.21 -8.95
N GLY A 70 -5.79 -13.64 -7.69
CA GLY A 70 -5.30 -14.97 -7.31
C GLY A 70 -4.07 -14.95 -6.42
N GLY A 71 -3.13 -15.84 -6.67
CA GLY A 71 -1.89 -15.99 -5.92
C GLY A 71 -0.94 -16.97 -6.61
N GLY A 72 0.22 -17.21 -5.99
CA GLY A 72 1.27 -18.09 -6.48
C GLY A 72 2.46 -17.37 -7.12
N LEU A 73 3.55 -18.10 -7.30
CA LEU A 73 4.81 -17.54 -7.84
C LEU A 73 4.67 -16.95 -9.25
N TRP A 74 3.78 -17.49 -10.07
CA TRP A 74 3.51 -17.00 -11.42
C TRP A 74 2.98 -15.55 -11.43
N TYR A 75 2.44 -15.08 -10.32
CA TYR A 75 1.90 -13.72 -10.18
C TYR A 75 2.97 -12.63 -10.40
N VAL A 76 4.25 -12.96 -10.21
CA VAL A 76 5.38 -12.07 -10.54
C VAL A 76 5.37 -11.64 -12.00
N PHE A 77 4.87 -12.48 -12.91
CA PHE A 77 4.77 -12.13 -14.34
C PHE A 77 3.53 -11.28 -14.66
N LYS A 78 2.64 -11.05 -13.71
CA LYS A 78 1.55 -10.08 -13.90
C LYS A 78 2.09 -8.66 -13.78
N PRO A 79 1.77 -7.79 -14.74
CA PRO A 79 2.21 -6.39 -14.70
C PRO A 79 1.79 -5.65 -13.43
N SER A 80 0.61 -5.96 -12.88
CA SER A 80 0.08 -5.37 -11.65
C SER A 80 0.87 -5.74 -10.38
N PHE A 81 1.71 -6.78 -10.41
CA PHE A 81 2.55 -7.17 -9.26
C PHE A 81 3.50 -6.04 -8.83
N GLY A 82 3.93 -5.21 -9.75
CA GLY A 82 4.77 -4.05 -9.46
C GLY A 82 4.14 -3.08 -8.46
N TYR A 83 2.82 -2.98 -8.41
CA TYR A 83 2.11 -2.17 -7.42
C TYR A 83 2.20 -2.76 -6.01
N ILE A 84 2.25 -4.07 -5.87
CA ILE A 84 2.46 -4.73 -4.57
C ILE A 84 3.86 -4.41 -4.04
N ILE A 85 4.88 -4.46 -4.90
CA ILE A 85 6.23 -4.01 -4.56
C ILE A 85 6.22 -2.52 -4.22
N GLY A 86 5.53 -1.73 -5.01
CA GLY A 86 5.32 -0.30 -4.80
C GLY A 86 4.67 0.00 -3.44
N PHE A 87 3.69 -0.81 -3.02
CA PHE A 87 3.08 -0.68 -1.70
C PHE A 87 4.08 -0.90 -0.57
N ALA A 88 4.99 -1.84 -0.69
CA ALA A 88 6.04 -2.05 0.31
C ALA A 88 6.96 -0.82 0.42
N VAL A 89 7.43 -0.30 -0.70
CA VAL A 89 8.26 0.92 -0.76
C VAL A 89 7.49 2.14 -0.26
N GLY A 90 6.26 2.33 -0.74
CA GLY A 90 5.40 3.46 -0.35
C GLY A 90 5.04 3.45 1.13
N THR A 91 4.74 2.28 1.69
CA THR A 91 4.48 2.11 3.13
C THR A 91 5.69 2.49 3.97
N PHE A 92 6.89 2.08 3.54
CA PHE A 92 8.13 2.47 4.21
C PHE A 92 8.31 3.99 4.20
N VAL A 93 8.18 4.62 3.04
CA VAL A 93 8.36 6.08 2.87
C VAL A 93 7.32 6.85 3.69
N THR A 94 6.04 6.46 3.61
CA THR A 94 4.96 7.07 4.40
C THR A 94 5.23 6.97 5.89
N GLY A 95 5.60 5.78 6.36
CA GLY A 95 5.92 5.53 7.77
C GLY A 95 7.14 6.31 8.23
N TRP A 96 8.20 6.31 7.43
CA TRP A 96 9.44 7.01 7.75
C TRP A 96 9.23 8.53 7.88
N ILE A 97 8.52 9.14 6.93
CA ILE A 97 8.17 10.56 7.01
C ILE A 97 7.31 10.82 8.25
N ALA A 98 6.30 9.98 8.53
CA ALA A 98 5.42 10.15 9.67
C ALA A 98 6.14 9.99 11.03
N GLU A 99 7.17 9.16 11.10
CA GLU A 99 8.01 8.99 12.30
C GLU A 99 8.86 10.21 12.60
N HIS A 100 9.41 10.85 11.56
CA HIS A 100 10.32 12.01 11.68
C HIS A 100 9.62 13.36 11.73
N MET A 101 8.29 13.39 11.70
CA MET A 101 7.54 14.63 11.83
C MET A 101 7.48 15.12 13.28
N GLU A 102 7.84 16.38 13.51
CA GLU A 102 7.67 17.05 14.81
C GLU A 102 6.20 17.23 15.17
N LYS A 103 5.39 17.76 14.24
CA LYS A 103 3.96 18.02 14.46
C LYS A 103 3.10 17.00 13.72
N LYS A 104 2.22 16.32 14.43
CA LYS A 104 1.30 15.30 13.90
C LYS A 104 -0.01 15.93 13.42
N THR A 105 0.02 16.69 12.33
CA THR A 105 -1.15 17.33 11.72
C THR A 105 -1.67 16.52 10.53
N ILE A 106 -2.96 16.71 10.19
CA ILE A 106 -3.57 16.06 9.02
C ILE A 106 -2.80 16.41 7.73
N ALA A 107 -2.43 17.68 7.56
CA ALA A 107 -1.68 18.13 6.39
C ALA A 107 -0.33 17.41 6.24
N ARG A 108 0.38 17.18 7.34
CA ARG A 108 1.66 16.47 7.33
C ARG A 108 1.49 14.97 7.08
N TYR A 109 0.46 14.34 7.64
CA TYR A 109 0.12 12.96 7.30
C TYR A 109 -0.27 12.83 5.82
N LEU A 110 -1.02 13.79 5.28
CA LEU A 110 -1.33 13.82 3.86
C LEU A 110 -0.06 13.93 3.00
N LEU A 111 0.88 14.79 3.39
CA LEU A 111 2.17 14.90 2.68
C LEU A 111 2.94 13.56 2.69
N ALA A 112 2.99 12.88 3.83
CA ALA A 112 3.61 11.56 3.92
C ALA A 112 2.93 10.54 3.01
N ASN A 113 1.59 10.54 2.97
CA ASN A 113 0.81 9.67 2.11
C ASN A 113 1.07 9.95 0.62
N LEU A 114 1.11 11.21 0.21
CA LEU A 114 1.38 11.59 -1.17
C LEU A 114 2.80 11.22 -1.61
N ALA A 115 3.79 11.35 -0.73
CA ALA A 115 5.15 10.89 -1.00
C ALA A 115 5.21 9.35 -1.17
N GLY A 116 4.53 8.60 -0.31
CA GLY A 116 4.39 7.15 -0.46
C GLY A 116 3.65 6.76 -1.73
N LEU A 117 2.57 7.47 -2.06
CA LEU A 117 1.80 7.26 -3.29
C LEU A 117 2.64 7.47 -4.55
N PHE A 118 3.46 8.51 -4.56
CA PHE A 118 4.41 8.73 -5.66
C PHE A 118 5.34 7.52 -5.87
N CYS A 119 5.87 6.94 -4.77
CA CYS A 119 6.68 5.74 -4.86
C CYS A 119 5.90 4.53 -5.39
N VAL A 120 4.64 4.36 -4.96
CA VAL A 120 3.76 3.28 -5.46
C VAL A 120 3.60 3.36 -6.98
N TYR A 121 3.27 4.55 -7.49
CA TYR A 121 3.12 4.75 -8.93
C TYR A 121 4.43 4.61 -9.69
N ALA A 122 5.52 5.17 -9.19
CA ALA A 122 6.83 5.07 -9.84
C ALA A 122 7.24 3.61 -10.01
N VAL A 123 7.23 2.84 -8.93
CA VAL A 123 7.59 1.41 -8.97
C VAL A 123 6.58 0.61 -9.78
N GLY A 124 5.29 0.83 -9.56
CA GLY A 124 4.22 0.09 -10.22
C GLY A 124 4.22 0.28 -11.73
N MET A 125 4.30 1.52 -12.22
CA MET A 125 4.31 1.81 -13.65
C MET A 125 5.59 1.36 -14.36
N ILE A 126 6.75 1.51 -13.73
CA ILE A 126 8.02 1.03 -14.29
C ILE A 126 7.97 -0.50 -14.42
N TYR A 127 7.53 -1.19 -13.38
CA TYR A 127 7.40 -2.65 -13.42
C TYR A 127 6.39 -3.09 -14.49
N TYR A 128 5.23 -2.43 -14.54
CA TYR A 128 4.18 -2.70 -15.53
C TYR A 128 4.73 -2.57 -16.94
N TYR A 129 5.44 -1.49 -17.23
CA TYR A 129 6.04 -1.24 -18.53
C TYR A 129 7.06 -2.32 -18.92
N ILE A 130 7.94 -2.70 -17.99
CA ILE A 130 8.96 -3.73 -18.23
C ILE A 130 8.31 -5.09 -18.51
N ILE A 131 7.36 -5.51 -17.68
CA ILE A 131 6.70 -6.81 -17.86
C ILE A 131 5.94 -6.87 -19.18
N CYS A 132 5.16 -5.85 -19.51
CA CYS A 132 4.39 -5.85 -20.75
C CYS A 132 5.26 -5.84 -21.99
N ASN A 133 6.30 -5.03 -22.03
CA ASN A 133 7.07 -4.83 -23.26
C ASN A 133 8.21 -5.85 -23.44
N PHE A 134 8.74 -6.43 -22.36
CA PHE A 134 9.94 -7.28 -22.44
C PHE A 134 9.74 -8.72 -21.96
N VAL A 135 8.65 -9.02 -21.22
CA VAL A 135 8.46 -10.35 -20.64
C VAL A 135 7.29 -11.09 -21.26
N ILE A 136 6.11 -10.48 -21.28
CA ILE A 136 4.88 -11.16 -21.74
C ILE A 136 4.49 -10.82 -23.19
N ASN A 137 5.26 -9.99 -23.87
CA ASN A 137 5.05 -9.59 -25.27
C ASN A 137 3.64 -9.03 -25.56
N THR A 138 3.09 -8.28 -24.61
CA THR A 138 1.85 -7.51 -24.76
C THR A 138 2.18 -6.02 -24.67
N PRO A 139 2.81 -5.42 -25.69
CA PRO A 139 3.40 -4.10 -25.59
C PRO A 139 2.36 -3.02 -25.28
N ILE A 140 2.70 -2.15 -24.35
CA ILE A 140 1.91 -0.96 -24.01
C ILE A 140 2.76 0.29 -24.22
N ALA A 141 2.19 1.29 -24.91
CA ALA A 141 2.82 2.58 -25.07
C ALA A 141 2.76 3.40 -23.76
N ALA A 142 3.70 4.31 -23.57
CA ALA A 142 3.78 5.13 -22.37
C ALA A 142 2.52 6.00 -22.12
N GLY A 143 1.89 6.49 -23.19
CA GLY A 143 0.68 7.30 -23.10
C GLY A 143 -0.52 6.55 -22.48
N PRO A 144 -0.96 5.42 -23.07
CA PRO A 144 -1.98 4.56 -22.47
C PRO A 144 -1.64 4.08 -21.06
N LEU A 145 -0.39 3.70 -20.80
CA LEU A 145 0.09 3.32 -19.48
C LEU A 145 -0.15 4.44 -18.46
N PHE A 146 0.28 5.65 -18.78
CA PHE A 146 0.10 6.81 -17.92
C PHE A 146 -1.39 7.14 -17.69
N LEU A 147 -2.20 7.07 -18.73
CA LEU A 147 -3.63 7.35 -18.63
C LEU A 147 -4.32 6.36 -17.69
N TYR A 148 -4.15 5.06 -17.91
CA TYR A 148 -4.87 4.02 -17.17
C TYR A 148 -4.29 3.77 -15.78
N CYS A 149 -2.98 3.79 -15.64
CA CYS A 149 -2.30 3.46 -14.39
C CYS A 149 -2.11 4.68 -13.48
N PHE A 150 -2.27 5.89 -13.95
CA PHE A 150 -2.07 7.10 -13.18
C PHE A 150 -3.31 8.01 -13.22
N VAL A 151 -3.65 8.57 -14.37
CA VAL A 151 -4.68 9.62 -14.47
C VAL A 151 -6.04 9.16 -13.94
N LEU A 152 -6.45 7.94 -14.22
CA LEU A 152 -7.75 7.40 -13.78
C LEU A 152 -7.74 6.96 -12.31
N ALA A 153 -6.60 6.54 -11.77
CA ALA A 153 -6.49 6.03 -10.41
C ALA A 153 -6.20 7.15 -9.37
N VAL A 154 -5.43 8.14 -9.73
CA VAL A 154 -4.96 9.22 -8.82
C VAL A 154 -6.10 9.94 -8.08
N PRO A 155 -7.22 10.34 -8.70
CA PRO A 155 -8.29 11.02 -7.96
C PRO A 155 -8.83 10.18 -6.78
N GLY A 156 -9.01 8.87 -6.99
CA GLY A 156 -9.43 7.94 -5.94
C GLY A 156 -8.38 7.80 -4.85
N ASP A 157 -7.12 7.66 -5.22
CA ASP A 157 -6.01 7.52 -4.26
C ASP A 157 -5.72 8.80 -3.48
N ILE A 158 -5.94 9.97 -4.06
CA ILE A 158 -5.90 11.25 -3.31
C ILE A 158 -7.02 11.28 -2.26
N ALA A 159 -8.24 10.89 -2.61
CA ALA A 159 -9.35 10.79 -1.66
C ALA A 159 -9.02 9.80 -0.52
N LEU A 160 -8.45 8.64 -0.84
CA LEU A 160 -7.98 7.68 0.17
C LEU A 160 -6.83 8.25 1.02
N SER A 161 -5.93 9.03 0.43
CA SER A 161 -4.83 9.69 1.16
C SER A 161 -5.35 10.67 2.19
N ILE A 162 -6.39 11.43 1.86
CA ILE A 162 -7.06 12.35 2.80
C ILE A 162 -7.76 11.56 3.90
N LEU A 163 -8.52 10.53 3.55
CA LEU A 163 -9.20 9.66 4.52
C LEU A 163 -8.19 9.04 5.48
N GLY A 164 -7.10 8.48 4.97
CA GLY A 164 -6.05 7.87 5.78
C GLY A 164 -5.37 8.86 6.72
N ALA A 165 -5.12 10.10 6.29
CA ALA A 165 -4.57 11.16 7.13
C ALA A 165 -5.51 11.51 8.29
N VAL A 166 -6.82 11.61 8.04
CA VAL A 166 -7.85 11.89 9.06
C VAL A 166 -7.95 10.73 10.06
N VAL A 167 -8.02 9.49 9.55
CA VAL A 167 -8.08 8.27 10.39
C VAL A 167 -6.83 8.16 11.26
N ALA A 168 -5.64 8.33 10.69
CA ALA A 168 -4.39 8.26 11.45
C ALA A 168 -4.33 9.32 12.56
N LYS A 169 -4.78 10.53 12.29
CA LYS A 169 -4.83 11.61 13.30
C LYS A 169 -5.73 11.25 14.48
N ARG A 170 -6.82 10.52 14.23
CA ARG A 170 -7.77 10.11 15.27
C ARG A 170 -7.32 8.85 16.03
N VAL A 171 -6.79 7.88 15.31
CA VAL A 171 -6.48 6.55 15.88
C VAL A 171 -5.15 6.53 16.61
N ARG A 172 -4.14 7.23 16.12
CA ARG A 172 -2.79 7.20 16.70
C ARG A 172 -2.71 7.56 18.19
N PRO A 173 -3.42 8.58 18.71
CA PRO A 173 -3.43 8.88 20.14
C PRO A 173 -4.02 7.73 20.99
N VAL A 174 -5.04 7.04 20.49
CA VAL A 174 -5.67 5.89 21.17
C VAL A 174 -4.68 4.74 21.29
N LEU A 175 -3.96 4.43 20.21
CA LEU A 175 -2.94 3.37 20.21
C LEU A 175 -1.77 3.69 21.15
N ALA A 176 -1.39 4.95 21.26
CA ALA A 176 -0.35 5.40 22.18
C ALA A 176 -0.81 5.26 23.64
N TYR A 177 -2.06 5.60 23.94
CA TYR A 177 -2.64 5.47 25.28
C TYR A 177 -2.71 4.01 25.73
N GLU A 178 -3.16 3.10 24.88
CA GLU A 178 -3.19 1.66 25.19
C GLU A 178 -1.78 1.10 25.46
N ALA A 179 -0.78 1.54 24.69
CA ALA A 179 0.61 1.09 24.87
C ALA A 179 1.18 1.50 26.24
N VAL A 180 0.76 2.63 26.79
CA VAL A 180 1.14 3.08 28.15
C VAL A 180 0.41 2.27 29.22
N ARG A 181 -0.88 2.01 29.03
CA ARG A 181 -1.72 1.26 29.99
C ARG A 181 -1.30 -0.20 30.16
N VAL A 182 -0.77 -0.83 29.13
CA VAL A 182 -0.28 -2.22 29.18
C VAL A 182 1.08 -2.33 29.90
N ARG A 183 1.79 -1.22 30.06
CA ARG A 183 3.09 -1.18 30.74
C ARG A 183 3.01 -0.80 32.23
N SER A 184 1.87 -0.33 32.68
CA SER A 184 1.54 -0.04 34.08
C SER A 184 0.86 -1.25 34.75
#